data_7a210159c0c42afb8722b3418fb54671
#
_entry.id   7a210159c0c42afb8722b3418fb54671
#
_cell.length_a   1.000
_cell.length_b   1.000
_cell.length_c   1.000
_cell.angle_alpha   90.00
_cell.angle_beta   90.00
_cell.angle_gamma   90.00
#
_symmetry.space_group_name_H-M   'P 1'
#
loop_
_entity.id
_entity.type
_entity.pdbx_description
1 polymer ?
#
loop_
_entity_poly.entity_id
_entity_poly.type
_entity_poly.pdbx_seq_one_letter_code
_entity_poly.pdbx_strand_id
1 'polypeptide(L)'
;LVTGATVQVKGESLAKMNTNSPLQGMQGQTPGVNISSTSGQPGSDMKVSIRGLGTVGNSSPLYLIDGVGGDISTLNPADIESIDILKDAASAAIYGAQAANGVVLITTKSGKEGKAQISFDAYYGVQTVARKINMLNAKEYMTIMDEQAVNSGNTPYDWSSFRSIYDANGNVHDTDWIDSMFKDNARTQSYTLGITGGSQTSTYALSLGYMSCLLYTSPSPRD
;
A
#
# COMPACT_ATOMS: atom_id res chain seq x y z
N LEU A 1 25.51 -21.49 -10.87
CA LEU A 1 24.68 -22.29 -9.95
C LEU A 1 24.42 -21.46 -8.70
N VAL A 2 23.21 -20.94 -8.52
CA VAL A 2 22.83 -20.24 -7.28
C VAL A 2 22.51 -21.32 -6.25
N THR A 3 23.38 -21.51 -5.27
CA THR A 3 23.23 -22.51 -4.20
C THR A 3 22.52 -21.99 -2.96
N GLY A 4 21.99 -20.76 -2.99
CA GLY A 4 21.28 -20.12 -1.89
C GLY A 4 19.77 -20.33 -1.95
N ALA A 5 19.09 -20.18 -0.80
CA ALA A 5 17.61 -20.20 -0.74
C ALA A 5 17.05 -18.91 -1.36
N THR A 6 16.82 -18.94 -2.66
CA THR A 6 16.18 -17.84 -3.41
C THR A 6 14.73 -18.19 -3.72
N VAL A 7 13.88 -17.19 -3.73
CA VAL A 7 12.49 -17.29 -4.23
C VAL A 7 12.32 -16.27 -5.32
N GLN A 8 11.88 -16.74 -6.49
CA GLN A 8 11.60 -15.89 -7.63
C GLN A 8 10.10 -15.78 -7.86
N VAL A 9 9.64 -14.55 -8.06
CA VAL A 9 8.28 -14.23 -8.50
C VAL A 9 8.35 -13.59 -9.88
N LYS A 10 7.61 -14.15 -10.83
CA LYS A 10 7.56 -13.62 -12.20
C LYS A 10 6.60 -12.44 -12.29
N GLY A 11 6.98 -11.41 -13.06
CA GLY A 11 6.17 -10.21 -13.27
C GLY A 11 4.78 -10.50 -13.84
N GLU A 12 4.64 -11.53 -14.69
CA GLU A 12 3.33 -11.95 -15.20
C GLU A 12 2.34 -12.37 -14.10
N SER A 13 2.84 -12.97 -13.02
CA SER A 13 2.01 -13.37 -11.88
C SER A 13 1.55 -12.13 -11.09
N LEU A 14 2.39 -11.12 -10.98
CA LEU A 14 2.07 -9.85 -10.33
C LEU A 14 1.06 -9.03 -11.14
N ALA A 15 1.26 -8.94 -12.44
CA ALA A 15 0.37 -8.21 -13.34
C ALA A 15 -1.07 -8.77 -13.34
N LYS A 16 -1.23 -10.10 -13.18
CA LYS A 16 -2.55 -10.74 -13.10
C LYS A 16 -3.33 -10.46 -11.82
N MET A 17 -2.67 -9.95 -10.78
CA MET A 17 -3.29 -9.77 -9.47
C MET A 17 -4.05 -8.46 -9.29
N ASN A 18 -4.05 -7.57 -10.27
CA ASN A 18 -4.71 -6.26 -10.22
C ASN A 18 -4.43 -5.51 -8.89
N THR A 19 -3.18 -5.56 -8.42
CA THR A 19 -2.75 -4.87 -7.21
C THR A 19 -1.99 -3.62 -7.55
N ASN A 20 -2.13 -2.59 -6.72
CA ASN A 20 -1.47 -1.30 -6.92
C ASN A 20 0.00 -1.32 -6.45
N SER A 21 0.40 -2.34 -5.69
CA SER A 21 1.74 -2.48 -5.14
C SER A 21 2.33 -3.84 -5.48
N PRO A 22 3.59 -3.90 -5.97
CA PRO A 22 4.28 -5.18 -6.19
C PRO A 22 4.33 -6.04 -4.93
N LEU A 23 4.49 -5.42 -3.75
CA LEU A 23 4.54 -6.11 -2.46
C LEU A 23 3.21 -6.80 -2.13
N GLN A 24 2.10 -6.16 -2.44
CA GLN A 24 0.77 -6.76 -2.25
C GLN A 24 0.59 -8.00 -3.14
N GLY A 25 1.06 -7.92 -4.39
CA GLY A 25 1.03 -9.06 -5.31
C GLY A 25 1.91 -10.24 -4.87
N MET A 26 2.96 -9.98 -4.08
CA MET A 26 3.84 -11.03 -3.55
C MET A 26 3.30 -11.69 -2.28
N GLN A 27 2.32 -11.10 -1.63
CA GLN A 27 1.77 -11.60 -0.37
C GLN A 27 1.23 -13.03 -0.52
N GLY A 28 1.71 -13.94 0.32
CA GLY A 28 1.32 -15.36 0.27
C GLY A 28 2.00 -16.20 -0.81
N GLN A 29 2.73 -15.60 -1.78
CA GLN A 29 3.43 -16.34 -2.84
C GLN A 29 4.88 -16.66 -2.51
N THR A 30 5.44 -16.03 -1.49
CA THR A 30 6.86 -16.11 -1.18
C THR A 30 7.10 -16.81 0.15
N PRO A 31 7.39 -18.13 0.16
CA PRO A 31 7.65 -18.86 1.40
C PRO A 31 8.79 -18.23 2.20
N GLY A 32 8.59 -18.05 3.52
CA GLY A 32 9.59 -17.45 4.43
C GLY A 32 9.77 -15.95 4.31
N VAL A 33 8.89 -15.26 3.57
CA VAL A 33 8.75 -13.80 3.54
C VAL A 33 7.39 -13.44 4.09
N ASN A 34 7.36 -12.64 5.14
CA ASN A 34 6.13 -12.11 5.71
C ASN A 34 5.90 -10.69 5.20
N ILE A 35 4.79 -10.50 4.50
CA ILE A 35 4.38 -9.21 3.96
C ILE A 35 3.05 -8.85 4.62
N SER A 36 3.04 -7.77 5.40
CA SER A 36 1.87 -7.29 6.10
C SER A 36 1.56 -5.84 5.75
N SER A 37 0.30 -5.55 5.52
CA SER A 37 -0.16 -4.16 5.38
C SER A 37 -0.31 -3.53 6.75
N THR A 38 0.15 -2.31 6.92
CA THR A 38 -0.01 -1.54 8.15
C THR A 38 -1.38 -0.91 8.26
N SER A 39 -2.01 -0.66 7.11
CA SER A 39 -3.39 -0.15 7.05
C SER A 39 -4.10 -0.68 5.80
N GLY A 40 -5.43 -0.55 5.77
CA GLY A 40 -6.23 -0.89 4.58
C GLY A 40 -6.28 0.22 3.53
N GLN A 41 -5.53 1.30 3.71
CA GLN A 41 -5.53 2.42 2.78
C GLN A 41 -4.83 2.05 1.47
N PRO A 42 -5.38 2.43 0.31
CA PRO A 42 -4.68 2.33 -0.95
C PRO A 42 -3.36 3.13 -0.91
N GLY A 43 -2.26 2.51 -1.34
CA GLY A 43 -0.94 3.15 -1.33
C GLY A 43 -0.26 3.20 0.04
N SER A 44 -0.84 2.57 1.09
CA SER A 44 -0.17 2.48 2.38
C SER A 44 1.07 1.58 2.30
N ASP A 45 2.08 1.95 3.10
CA ASP A 45 3.31 1.18 3.19
C ASP A 45 3.05 -0.26 3.66
N MET A 46 3.76 -1.19 3.03
CA MET A 46 3.76 -2.58 3.42
C MET A 46 5.04 -2.93 4.15
N LYS A 47 4.89 -3.60 5.27
CA LYS A 47 6.01 -4.10 6.04
C LYS A 47 6.44 -5.47 5.53
N VAL A 48 7.71 -5.57 5.11
CA VAL A 48 8.30 -6.82 4.64
C VAL A 48 9.33 -7.29 5.65
N SER A 49 9.27 -8.57 6.01
CA SER A 49 10.25 -9.21 6.88
C SER A 49 10.62 -10.57 6.31
N ILE A 50 11.92 -10.81 6.16
CA ILE A 50 12.47 -12.05 5.64
C ILE A 50 12.99 -12.87 6.81
N ARG A 51 12.51 -14.12 6.97
CA ARG A 51 12.87 -15.04 8.08
C ARG A 51 12.57 -14.49 9.49
N GLY A 52 11.59 -13.57 9.61
CA GLY A 52 11.20 -12.99 10.89
C GLY A 52 11.96 -11.74 11.27
N LEU A 53 11.74 -11.26 12.48
CA LEU A 53 12.37 -10.04 13.00
C LEU A 53 13.76 -10.39 13.56
N GLY A 54 14.80 -10.06 12.83
CA GLY A 54 16.20 -10.28 13.26
C GLY A 54 16.76 -9.18 14.18
N THR A 55 16.12 -8.02 14.24
CA THR A 55 16.59 -6.85 15.03
C THR A 55 15.40 -6.12 15.68
N VAL A 56 15.68 -5.41 16.76
CA VAL A 56 14.71 -4.53 17.44
C VAL A 56 14.49 -3.21 16.65
N GLY A 57 15.37 -2.91 15.69
CA GLY A 57 15.31 -1.71 14.85
C GLY A 57 14.61 -1.93 13.51
N ASN A 58 15.12 -1.28 12.48
CA ASN A 58 14.61 -1.44 11.11
C ASN A 58 14.92 -2.83 10.57
N SER A 59 13.88 -3.63 10.32
CA SER A 59 13.97 -4.99 9.78
C SER A 59 13.64 -5.07 8.29
N SER A 60 13.52 -3.93 7.61
CA SER A 60 13.22 -3.88 6.17
C SER A 60 14.39 -4.47 5.37
N PRO A 61 14.11 -5.27 4.33
CA PRO A 61 15.15 -5.75 3.42
C PRO A 61 15.68 -4.61 2.55
N LEU A 62 16.84 -4.83 1.95
CA LEU A 62 17.40 -3.94 0.93
C LEU A 62 16.69 -4.18 -0.40
N TYR A 63 16.13 -3.14 -0.99
CA TYR A 63 15.54 -3.19 -2.32
C TYR A 63 16.53 -2.70 -3.36
N LEU A 64 16.76 -3.50 -4.40
CA LEU A 64 17.61 -3.16 -5.53
C LEU A 64 16.79 -3.26 -6.82
N ILE A 65 16.66 -2.14 -7.50
CA ILE A 65 15.96 -2.03 -8.79
C ILE A 65 17.04 -1.93 -9.87
N ASP A 66 17.11 -2.95 -10.72
CA ASP A 66 18.15 -3.07 -11.75
C ASP A 66 19.59 -2.86 -11.22
N GLY A 67 19.83 -3.33 -9.98
CA GLY A 67 21.11 -3.22 -9.30
C GLY A 67 21.34 -1.92 -8.52
N VAL A 68 20.42 -0.98 -8.55
CA VAL A 68 20.49 0.30 -7.81
C VAL A 68 19.52 0.29 -6.63
N GLY A 69 19.96 0.80 -5.48
CA GLY A 69 19.07 0.95 -4.31
C GLY A 69 17.90 1.88 -4.63
N GLY A 70 16.66 1.44 -4.36
CA GLY A 70 15.46 2.19 -4.68
C GLY A 70 14.26 1.78 -3.83
N ASP A 71 13.15 2.47 -4.04
CA ASP A 71 11.89 2.20 -3.35
C ASP A 71 10.93 1.43 -4.28
N ILE A 72 10.56 0.22 -3.86
CA ILE A 72 9.64 -0.64 -4.61
C ILE A 72 8.22 -0.06 -4.72
N SER A 73 7.83 0.84 -3.82
CA SER A 73 6.50 1.46 -3.84
C SER A 73 6.28 2.36 -5.07
N THR A 74 7.37 2.86 -5.66
CA THR A 74 7.34 3.72 -6.84
C THR A 74 7.19 2.96 -8.15
N LEU A 75 7.35 1.63 -8.12
CA LEU A 75 7.32 0.80 -9.32
C LEU A 75 5.90 0.36 -9.67
N ASN A 76 5.57 0.46 -10.95
CA ASN A 76 4.36 -0.17 -11.48
C ASN A 76 4.59 -1.69 -11.58
N PRO A 77 3.71 -2.53 -11.00
CA PRO A 77 3.81 -3.99 -11.14
C PRO A 77 3.88 -4.48 -12.58
N ALA A 78 3.28 -3.76 -13.52
CA ALA A 78 3.31 -4.09 -14.94
C ALA A 78 4.70 -3.96 -15.59
N ASP A 79 5.59 -3.16 -14.99
CA ASP A 79 6.95 -2.93 -15.52
C ASP A 79 7.98 -3.93 -14.99
N ILE A 80 7.59 -4.79 -14.07
CA ILE A 80 8.48 -5.78 -13.45
C ILE A 80 8.56 -7.02 -14.34
N GLU A 81 9.80 -7.47 -14.62
CA GLU A 81 10.07 -8.76 -15.28
C GLU A 81 10.16 -9.89 -14.24
N SER A 82 10.93 -9.69 -13.16
CA SER A 82 11.02 -10.63 -12.03
C SER A 82 11.39 -9.94 -10.72
N ILE A 83 11.02 -10.60 -9.63
CA ILE A 83 11.49 -10.25 -8.28
C ILE A 83 12.16 -11.47 -7.70
N ASP A 84 13.43 -11.35 -7.35
CA ASP A 84 14.25 -12.40 -6.74
C ASP A 84 14.57 -12.02 -5.30
N ILE A 85 14.23 -12.89 -4.33
CA ILE A 85 14.43 -12.63 -2.91
C ILE A 85 15.58 -13.49 -2.43
N LEU A 86 16.67 -12.82 -2.01
CA LEU A 86 17.83 -13.44 -1.39
C LEU A 86 17.61 -13.49 0.13
N LYS A 87 17.39 -14.70 0.63
CA LYS A 87 17.10 -14.91 2.06
C LYS A 87 18.34 -15.25 2.86
N ASP A 88 19.38 -15.76 2.21
CA ASP A 88 20.58 -16.22 2.87
C ASP A 88 21.64 -15.14 2.95
N ALA A 89 22.29 -15.04 4.12
CA ALA A 89 23.38 -14.09 4.34
C ALA A 89 24.53 -14.28 3.33
N ALA A 90 24.79 -15.52 2.89
CA ALA A 90 25.83 -15.79 1.89
C ALA A 90 25.53 -15.16 0.53
N SER A 91 24.26 -15.24 0.08
CA SER A 91 23.82 -14.62 -1.18
C SER A 91 23.71 -13.09 -1.06
N ALA A 92 23.44 -12.59 0.13
CA ALA A 92 23.32 -11.16 0.42
C ALA A 92 24.65 -10.48 0.71
N ALA A 93 25.72 -11.25 1.02
CA ALA A 93 27.02 -10.73 1.45
C ALA A 93 27.68 -9.76 0.46
N ILE A 94 27.42 -9.93 -0.84
CA ILE A 94 27.95 -9.03 -1.89
C ILE A 94 27.40 -7.60 -1.78
N TYR A 95 26.28 -7.41 -1.07
CA TYR A 95 25.63 -6.11 -0.89
C TYR A 95 25.96 -5.46 0.46
N GLY A 96 26.88 -6.07 1.23
CA GLY A 96 27.38 -5.51 2.48
C GLY A 96 26.42 -5.56 3.65
N ALA A 97 26.70 -4.76 4.68
CA ALA A 97 25.94 -4.75 5.94
C ALA A 97 24.45 -4.36 5.80
N GLN A 98 24.10 -3.57 4.80
CA GLN A 98 22.73 -3.17 4.53
C GLN A 98 21.83 -4.35 4.13
N ALA A 99 22.43 -5.44 3.66
CA ALA A 99 21.73 -6.65 3.26
C ALA A 99 21.49 -7.65 4.40
N ALA A 100 21.82 -7.28 5.64
CA ALA A 100 21.69 -8.18 6.80
C ALA A 100 20.25 -8.71 7.00
N ASN A 101 19.24 -7.93 6.63
CA ASN A 101 17.82 -8.30 6.70
C ASN A 101 17.30 -8.99 5.43
N GLY A 102 18.20 -9.35 4.49
CA GLY A 102 17.88 -9.90 3.19
C GLY A 102 17.84 -8.85 2.08
N VAL A 103 17.80 -9.32 0.83
CA VAL A 103 17.80 -8.47 -0.36
C VAL A 103 16.65 -8.87 -1.27
N VAL A 104 15.95 -7.89 -1.79
CA VAL A 104 14.92 -8.03 -2.82
C VAL A 104 15.47 -7.42 -4.11
N LEU A 105 15.79 -8.27 -5.07
CA LEU A 105 16.26 -7.86 -6.40
C LEU A 105 15.06 -7.74 -7.32
N ILE A 106 14.88 -6.59 -7.91
CA ILE A 106 13.80 -6.28 -8.83
C ILE A 106 14.43 -6.04 -10.19
N THR A 107 14.03 -6.85 -11.16
CA THR A 107 14.44 -6.67 -12.56
C THR A 107 13.26 -6.10 -13.32
N THR A 108 13.46 -4.96 -13.96
CA THR A 108 12.44 -4.33 -14.79
C THR A 108 12.48 -4.87 -16.22
N LYS A 109 11.36 -4.73 -16.93
CA LYS A 109 11.27 -5.13 -18.33
C LYS A 109 12.22 -4.30 -19.18
N SER A 110 13.13 -4.95 -19.86
CA SER A 110 14.10 -4.32 -20.75
C SER A 110 13.75 -4.58 -22.21
N GLY A 111 14.26 -3.73 -23.10
CA GLY A 111 14.16 -3.94 -24.54
C GLY A 111 14.93 -5.19 -24.96
N LYS A 112 14.34 -5.98 -25.85
CA LYS A 112 14.97 -7.17 -26.47
C LYS A 112 15.10 -6.94 -27.96
N GLU A 113 16.11 -7.57 -28.59
CA GLU A 113 16.26 -7.56 -30.04
C GLU A 113 14.99 -8.16 -30.69
N GLY A 114 14.44 -7.45 -31.65
CA GLY A 114 13.24 -7.87 -32.38
C GLY A 114 12.33 -6.73 -32.75
N LYS A 115 11.17 -7.10 -33.30
CA LYS A 115 10.12 -6.13 -33.63
C LYS A 115 9.59 -5.45 -32.38
N ALA A 116 9.21 -4.18 -32.50
CA ALA A 116 8.55 -3.44 -31.45
C ALA A 116 7.31 -4.20 -30.95
N GLN A 117 7.26 -4.44 -29.64
CA GLN A 117 6.09 -5.01 -28.95
C GLN A 117 5.41 -3.88 -28.17
N ILE A 118 4.14 -3.72 -28.43
CA ILE A 118 3.29 -2.76 -27.73
C ILE A 118 2.36 -3.54 -26.81
N SER A 119 2.39 -3.23 -25.53
CA SER A 119 1.46 -3.75 -24.53
C SER A 119 0.60 -2.61 -24.00
N PHE A 120 -0.69 -2.89 -23.86
CA PHE A 120 -1.62 -1.96 -23.22
C PHE A 120 -2.46 -2.71 -22.20
N ASP A 121 -2.35 -2.30 -20.97
CA ASP A 121 -3.10 -2.85 -19.85
C ASP A 121 -4.02 -1.77 -19.29
N ALA A 122 -5.30 -2.08 -19.16
CA ALA A 122 -6.30 -1.19 -18.60
C ALA A 122 -7.10 -1.91 -17.52
N TYR A 123 -7.21 -1.30 -16.36
CA TYR A 123 -8.01 -1.80 -15.26
C TYR A 123 -8.98 -0.71 -14.79
N TYR A 124 -10.23 -1.10 -14.60
CA TYR A 124 -11.25 -0.26 -13.99
C TYR A 124 -11.97 -1.06 -12.91
N GLY A 125 -12.02 -0.54 -11.71
CA GLY A 125 -12.67 -1.18 -10.57
C GLY A 125 -13.43 -0.20 -9.70
N VAL A 126 -14.30 -0.76 -8.86
CA VAL A 126 -15.02 -0.02 -7.82
C VAL A 126 -14.59 -0.62 -6.48
N GLN A 127 -14.19 0.23 -5.57
CA GLN A 127 -13.79 -0.15 -4.22
C GLN A 127 -14.78 0.41 -3.21
N THR A 128 -15.12 -0.40 -2.23
CA THR A 128 -15.94 -0.01 -1.08
C THR A 128 -15.22 -0.41 0.19
N VAL A 129 -15.43 0.34 1.27
CA VAL A 129 -14.91 -0.03 2.59
C VAL A 129 -15.67 -1.26 3.08
N ALA A 130 -14.95 -2.37 3.29
CA ALA A 130 -15.56 -3.62 3.68
C ALA A 130 -16.22 -3.55 5.07
N ARG A 131 -15.67 -2.76 5.99
CA ARG A 131 -16.20 -2.56 7.34
C ARG A 131 -15.83 -1.17 7.84
N LYS A 132 -16.82 -0.39 8.20
CA LYS A 132 -16.67 0.87 8.94
C LYS A 132 -16.78 0.58 10.45
N ILE A 133 -16.07 1.33 11.26
CA ILE A 133 -16.21 1.27 12.73
C ILE A 133 -17.49 2.03 13.08
N ASN A 134 -18.38 1.40 13.84
CA ASN A 134 -19.53 2.10 14.36
C ASN A 134 -19.08 3.07 15.47
N MET A 135 -19.27 4.34 15.25
CA MET A 135 -19.02 5.37 16.25
C MET A 135 -20.32 5.64 17.01
N LEU A 136 -20.16 6.14 18.22
CA LEU A 136 -21.29 6.64 18.99
C LEU A 136 -21.83 7.90 18.34
N ASN A 137 -23.15 8.03 18.31
CA ASN A 137 -23.76 9.31 17.97
C ASN A 137 -23.58 10.32 19.13
N ALA A 138 -23.83 11.58 18.86
CA ALA A 138 -23.59 12.64 19.84
C ALA A 138 -24.35 12.42 21.15
N LYS A 139 -25.61 11.97 21.10
CA LYS A 139 -26.41 11.68 22.29
C LYS A 139 -25.89 10.49 23.10
N GLU A 140 -25.52 9.42 22.41
CA GLU A 140 -24.91 8.24 23.05
C GLU A 140 -23.59 8.61 23.73
N TYR A 141 -22.76 9.42 23.07
CA TYR A 141 -21.52 9.91 23.66
C TYR A 141 -21.78 10.75 24.94
N MET A 142 -22.72 11.69 24.89
CA MET A 142 -23.11 12.49 26.05
C MET A 142 -23.58 11.61 27.21
N THR A 143 -24.41 10.61 26.91
CA THR A 143 -24.91 9.67 27.94
C THR A 143 -23.79 8.90 28.61
N ILE A 144 -22.85 8.35 27.81
CA ILE A 144 -21.71 7.59 28.37
C ILE A 144 -20.80 8.48 29.20
N MET A 145 -20.57 9.72 28.76
CA MET A 145 -19.76 10.68 29.52
C MET A 145 -20.41 11.06 30.87
N ASP A 146 -21.73 11.22 30.88
CA ASP A 146 -22.47 11.48 32.10
C ASP A 146 -22.44 10.29 33.06
N GLU A 147 -22.61 9.06 32.57
CA GLU A 147 -22.46 7.83 33.34
C GLU A 147 -21.04 7.70 33.91
N GLN A 148 -20.03 8.01 33.10
CA GLN A 148 -18.63 8.02 33.56
C GLN A 148 -18.42 9.00 34.71
N ALA A 149 -18.96 10.21 34.60
CA ALA A 149 -18.87 11.24 35.65
C ALA A 149 -19.50 10.75 36.94
N VAL A 150 -20.73 10.22 36.89
CA VAL A 150 -21.44 9.69 38.06
C VAL A 150 -20.69 8.52 38.69
N ASN A 151 -20.21 7.57 37.90
CA ASN A 151 -19.44 6.43 38.38
C ASN A 151 -18.10 6.82 39.03
N SER A 152 -17.56 7.99 38.64
CA SER A 152 -16.35 8.58 39.24
C SER A 152 -16.64 9.47 40.46
N GLY A 153 -17.90 9.55 40.90
CA GLY A 153 -18.34 10.38 42.05
C GLY A 153 -18.49 11.87 41.71
N ASN A 154 -18.53 12.22 40.42
CA ASN A 154 -18.74 13.57 39.94
C ASN A 154 -20.21 13.80 39.56
N THR A 155 -20.60 15.06 39.36
CA THR A 155 -21.89 15.41 38.75
C THR A 155 -21.83 15.23 37.24
N PRO A 156 -22.97 14.91 36.59
CA PRO A 156 -23.09 14.90 35.12
C PRO A 156 -22.62 16.24 34.50
N TYR A 157 -22.20 16.19 33.27
CA TYR A 157 -21.75 17.38 32.57
C TYR A 157 -22.91 18.33 32.26
N ASP A 158 -22.68 19.64 32.42
CA ASP A 158 -23.60 20.65 31.91
C ASP A 158 -23.37 20.88 30.42
N TRP A 159 -24.00 20.07 29.59
CA TRP A 159 -23.87 20.16 28.13
C TRP A 159 -24.39 21.47 27.56
N SER A 160 -25.30 22.20 28.26
CA SER A 160 -25.82 23.48 27.82
C SER A 160 -24.77 24.57 27.76
N SER A 161 -23.70 24.42 28.54
CA SER A 161 -22.55 25.35 28.55
C SER A 161 -21.71 25.24 27.26
N PHE A 162 -21.77 24.12 26.52
CA PHE A 162 -21.01 23.89 25.30
C PHE A 162 -21.79 24.30 24.05
N ARG A 163 -21.96 25.62 23.85
CA ARG A 163 -22.75 26.15 22.73
C ARG A 163 -22.32 25.69 21.35
N SER A 164 -21.05 25.32 21.17
CA SER A 164 -20.48 24.84 19.90
C SER A 164 -21.01 23.48 19.43
N ILE A 165 -21.68 22.72 20.32
CA ILE A 165 -22.23 21.41 19.96
C ILE A 165 -23.69 21.50 19.48
N TYR A 166 -24.29 22.70 19.53
CA TYR A 166 -25.67 22.92 19.10
C TYR A 166 -25.73 23.74 17.81
N ASP A 167 -26.67 23.36 16.94
CA ASP A 167 -27.01 24.16 15.77
C ASP A 167 -27.82 25.41 16.14
N ALA A 168 -28.15 26.26 15.15
CA ALA A 168 -28.97 27.46 15.35
C ALA A 168 -30.38 27.16 15.86
N ASN A 169 -30.87 25.93 15.70
CA ASN A 169 -32.17 25.46 16.12
C ASN A 169 -32.16 24.77 17.50
N GLY A 170 -30.98 24.67 18.12
CA GLY A 170 -30.79 24.01 19.42
C GLY A 170 -30.68 22.51 19.36
N ASN A 171 -30.50 21.91 18.18
CA ASN A 171 -30.22 20.49 18.03
C ASN A 171 -28.73 20.23 18.17
N VAL A 172 -28.39 19.07 18.75
CA VAL A 172 -26.99 18.63 18.84
C VAL A 172 -26.47 18.28 17.45
N HIS A 173 -25.30 18.82 17.10
CA HIS A 173 -24.61 18.41 15.88
C HIS A 173 -24.22 16.93 15.97
N ASP A 174 -24.70 16.16 15.02
CA ASP A 174 -24.47 14.70 14.95
C ASP A 174 -23.99 14.34 13.55
N THR A 175 -22.71 14.66 13.31
CA THR A 175 -22.09 14.39 12.01
C THR A 175 -21.34 13.06 12.07
N ASP A 176 -21.72 12.10 11.25
CA ASP A 176 -20.93 10.90 11.03
C ASP A 176 -19.70 11.23 10.19
N TRP A 177 -18.60 11.52 10.89
CA TRP A 177 -17.31 11.86 10.27
C TRP A 177 -16.73 10.70 9.47
N ILE A 178 -16.95 9.45 9.91
CA ILE A 178 -16.47 8.27 9.18
C ILE A 178 -17.18 8.19 7.83
N ASP A 179 -18.50 8.32 7.83
CA ASP A 179 -19.28 8.26 6.59
C ASP A 179 -18.96 9.44 5.67
N SER A 180 -18.72 10.61 6.23
CA SER A 180 -18.34 11.81 5.46
C SER A 180 -16.94 11.71 4.84
N MET A 181 -16.01 10.99 5.49
CA MET A 181 -14.62 10.83 5.01
C MET A 181 -14.50 9.75 3.94
N PHE A 182 -15.27 8.68 4.02
CA PHE A 182 -15.19 7.59 3.08
C PHE A 182 -16.14 7.78 1.91
N LYS A 183 -15.61 7.60 0.71
CA LYS A 183 -16.40 7.64 -0.50
C LYS A 183 -16.93 6.24 -0.84
N ASP A 184 -18.23 6.06 -0.77
CA ASP A 184 -18.85 4.83 -1.24
C ASP A 184 -18.68 4.70 -2.76
N ASN A 185 -18.41 3.47 -3.22
CA ASN A 185 -18.17 3.17 -4.63
C ASN A 185 -17.01 3.98 -5.24
N ALA A 186 -15.91 4.09 -4.53
CA ALA A 186 -14.72 4.76 -5.03
C ALA A 186 -14.20 4.09 -6.30
N ARG A 187 -13.96 4.90 -7.33
CA ARG A 187 -13.48 4.40 -8.63
C ARG A 187 -11.98 4.27 -8.59
N THR A 188 -11.49 3.10 -8.99
CA THR A 188 -10.07 2.85 -9.22
C THR A 188 -9.86 2.60 -10.70
N GLN A 189 -8.89 3.28 -11.27
CA GLN A 189 -8.54 3.11 -12.68
C GLN A 189 -7.03 3.15 -12.83
N SER A 190 -6.52 2.24 -13.66
CA SER A 190 -5.10 2.13 -13.98
C SER A 190 -4.97 1.85 -15.48
N TYR A 191 -4.08 2.59 -16.12
CA TYR A 191 -3.75 2.44 -17.53
C TYR A 191 -2.24 2.38 -17.65
N THR A 192 -1.73 1.35 -18.30
CA THR A 192 -0.29 1.19 -18.56
C THR A 192 -0.06 0.91 -20.03
N LEU A 193 0.79 1.69 -20.66
CA LEU A 193 1.24 1.51 -22.02
C LEU A 193 2.73 1.20 -22.01
N GLY A 194 3.11 0.03 -22.51
CA GLY A 194 4.50 -0.39 -22.65
C GLY A 194 4.89 -0.54 -24.11
N ILE A 195 6.09 -0.10 -24.45
CA ILE A 195 6.69 -0.28 -25.78
C ILE A 195 8.10 -0.80 -25.57
N THR A 196 8.39 -1.98 -26.06
CA THR A 196 9.73 -2.60 -26.00
C THR A 196 10.16 -3.04 -27.37
N GLY A 197 11.45 -2.95 -27.66
CA GLY A 197 11.98 -3.42 -28.92
C GLY A 197 13.49 -3.17 -29.02
N GLY A 198 14.07 -3.49 -30.17
CA GLY A 198 15.48 -3.24 -30.37
C GLY A 198 16.04 -3.84 -31.65
N SER A 199 17.24 -3.41 -31.95
CA SER A 199 18.11 -3.96 -33.00
C SER A 199 19.31 -4.66 -32.35
N GLN A 200 20.21 -5.22 -33.14
CA GLN A 200 21.46 -5.81 -32.65
C GLN A 200 22.35 -4.81 -31.92
N THR A 201 22.19 -3.52 -32.17
CA THR A 201 23.06 -2.46 -31.63
C THR A 201 22.41 -1.64 -30.54
N SER A 202 21.08 -1.59 -30.48
CA SER A 202 20.35 -0.79 -29.50
C SER A 202 19.01 -1.39 -29.15
N THR A 203 18.71 -1.41 -27.85
CA THR A 203 17.41 -1.84 -27.33
C THR A 203 16.74 -0.67 -26.60
N TYR A 204 15.43 -0.65 -26.60
CA TYR A 204 14.66 0.38 -25.90
C TYR A 204 13.46 -0.22 -25.18
N ALA A 205 13.13 0.37 -24.05
CA ALA A 205 11.90 0.12 -23.31
C ALA A 205 11.33 1.47 -22.87
N LEU A 206 10.04 1.68 -23.11
CA LEU A 206 9.29 2.83 -22.65
C LEU A 206 8.04 2.34 -21.95
N SER A 207 7.77 2.86 -20.75
CA SER A 207 6.54 2.61 -20.02
C SER A 207 5.90 3.91 -19.61
N LEU A 208 4.58 4.02 -19.80
CA LEU A 208 3.75 5.11 -19.35
C LEU A 208 2.61 4.52 -18.50
N GLY A 209 2.56 4.91 -17.24
CA GLY A 209 1.53 4.46 -16.30
C GLY A 209 0.73 5.64 -15.76
N TYR A 210 -0.58 5.47 -15.69
CA TYR A 210 -1.50 6.37 -14.99
C TYR A 210 -2.36 5.55 -14.04
N MET A 211 -2.41 5.96 -12.78
CA MET A 211 -3.27 5.34 -11.78
C MET A 211 -4.02 6.41 -10.99
N SER A 212 -5.30 6.17 -10.80
CA SER A 212 -6.16 6.98 -9.93
C SER A 212 -6.98 6.07 -9.03
N CYS A 213 -6.83 6.26 -7.72
CA CYS A 213 -7.59 5.54 -6.70
C CYS A 213 -7.94 6.54 -5.60
N LEU A 214 -9.22 6.78 -5.38
CA LEU A 214 -9.71 7.72 -4.37
C LEU A 214 -10.76 7.01 -3.50
N LEU A 215 -10.34 6.47 -2.37
CA LEU A 215 -11.21 5.77 -1.43
C LEU A 215 -11.75 6.69 -0.32
N TYR A 216 -10.99 7.71 0.05
CA TYR A 216 -11.37 8.69 1.07
C TYR A 216 -10.98 10.10 0.63
N THR A 217 -11.72 11.07 1.12
CA THR A 217 -11.39 12.48 0.95
C THR A 217 -11.11 13.06 2.33
N SER A 218 -9.92 13.64 2.52
CA SER A 218 -9.70 14.51 3.66
C SER A 218 -10.27 15.87 3.29
N PRO A 219 -11.27 16.40 4.02
CA PRO A 219 -11.74 17.75 3.77
C PRO A 219 -10.57 18.71 3.95
N SER A 220 -10.27 19.47 2.91
CA SER A 220 -9.26 20.52 2.99
C SER A 220 -9.79 21.63 3.90
N PRO A 221 -8.97 22.19 4.81
CA PRO A 221 -9.38 23.36 5.61
C PRO A 221 -9.67 24.60 4.77
N ARG A 222 -9.58 24.51 3.45
CA ARG A 222 -9.77 25.61 2.50
C ARG A 222 -11.04 25.50 1.65
N ASP A 223 -11.83 24.43 1.84
CA ASP A 223 -13.11 24.24 1.12
C ASP A 223 -14.28 24.65 1.98
#